data_5ac6921044f0e054bacba360e0ae630e
#
_entry.id   5ac6921044f0e054bacba360e0ae630e
#
_cell.length_a   1.000
_cell.length_b   1.000
_cell.length_c   1.000
_cell.angle_alpha   90.00
_cell.angle_beta   90.00
_cell.angle_gamma   90.00
#
_symmetry.space_group_name_H-M   'P 1'
#
loop_
_entity.id
_entity.type
_entity.pdbx_description
1 polymer ?
#
loop_
_entity_poly.entity_id
_entity_poly.type
_entity_poly.pdbx_seq_one_letter_code
_entity_poly.pdbx_strand_id
1 'polypeptide(L)'
;MFWDAKKTAVLNQEYEPQLHFLQNNHYHYQDYALVGTKGYTFEGPFYINSKGQIVGWDEANEKQAKKLVAREAERLRISFESAREAGFRKYIMFLHYPPTNIVEEESIFTRMAEEYGVEHVVYSHCHGESRQYPRSSPWDPVSPGFWRLPQF
;
A
#
# COMPACT_ATOMS: atom_id res chain seq x y z
N MET A 1 -13.79 -5.90 7.07
CA MET A 1 -13.23 -7.19 7.55
C MET A 1 -11.77 -6.94 7.92
N PHE A 2 -11.41 -7.10 9.18
CA PHE A 2 -10.04 -6.86 9.62
C PHE A 2 -9.26 -8.18 9.57
N TRP A 3 -8.29 -8.23 8.69
CA TRP A 3 -7.35 -9.34 8.61
C TRP A 3 -6.30 -9.19 9.71
N ASP A 4 -6.11 -10.18 10.54
CA ASP A 4 -4.95 -10.27 11.43
C ASP A 4 -3.97 -11.34 10.92
N ALA A 5 -2.72 -11.27 11.37
CA ALA A 5 -1.67 -12.15 10.88
C ALA A 5 -1.97 -13.64 11.12
N LYS A 6 -2.67 -13.99 12.20
CA LYS A 6 -3.05 -15.38 12.49
C LYS A 6 -4.10 -15.89 11.50
N LYS A 7 -5.10 -15.07 11.18
CA LYS A 7 -6.12 -15.40 10.17
C LYS A 7 -5.50 -15.52 8.78
N THR A 8 -4.56 -14.65 8.44
CA THR A 8 -3.87 -14.71 7.15
C THR A 8 -3.11 -16.00 6.97
N ALA A 9 -2.39 -16.47 8.00
CA ALA A 9 -1.66 -17.74 7.96
C ALA A 9 -2.61 -18.94 7.75
N VAL A 10 -3.75 -18.95 8.44
CA VAL A 10 -4.76 -20.00 8.28
C VAL A 10 -5.36 -19.99 6.88
N LEU A 11 -5.71 -18.79 6.36
CA LEU A 11 -6.27 -18.62 5.03
C LEU A 11 -5.26 -19.03 3.94
N ASN A 12 -3.99 -18.70 4.09
CA ASN A 12 -2.97 -19.16 3.16
C ASN A 12 -2.89 -20.69 3.15
N GLN A 13 -2.91 -21.33 4.30
CA GLN A 13 -2.88 -22.78 4.40
C GLN A 13 -4.13 -23.44 3.79
N GLU A 14 -5.30 -22.82 3.93
CA GLU A 14 -6.57 -23.34 3.41
C GLU A 14 -6.71 -23.18 1.90
N TYR A 15 -6.21 -22.07 1.33
CA TYR A 15 -6.46 -21.70 -0.06
C TYR A 15 -5.24 -21.83 -0.99
N GLU A 16 -4.07 -22.19 -0.48
CA GLU A 16 -2.93 -22.52 -1.35
C GLU A 16 -3.22 -23.77 -2.19
N PRO A 17 -2.79 -23.83 -3.47
CA PRO A 17 -2.01 -22.81 -4.19
C PRO A 17 -2.85 -21.78 -4.97
N GLN A 18 -4.17 -21.74 -4.81
CA GLN A 18 -5.06 -20.92 -5.64
C GLN A 18 -5.03 -19.44 -5.27
N LEU A 19 -4.87 -19.14 -3.98
CA LEU A 19 -4.86 -17.77 -3.46
C LEU A 19 -3.72 -17.59 -2.46
N HIS A 20 -3.07 -16.44 -2.56
CA HIS A 20 -2.02 -16.01 -1.65
C HIS A 20 -2.38 -14.69 -1.01
N PHE A 21 -2.39 -14.64 0.32
CA PHE A 21 -2.70 -13.44 1.08
C PHE A 21 -1.41 -12.77 1.57
N LEU A 22 -1.16 -11.56 1.09
CA LEU A 22 0.00 -10.75 1.49
C LEU A 22 -0.28 -10.02 2.79
N GLN A 23 0.42 -10.42 3.85
CA GLN A 23 0.44 -9.70 5.12
C GLN A 23 1.59 -10.20 6.01
N ASN A 24 2.61 -9.38 6.24
CA ASN A 24 3.83 -9.73 6.97
C ASN A 24 4.61 -10.91 6.34
N ASN A 25 4.42 -11.15 5.08
CA ASN A 25 5.05 -12.20 4.30
C ASN A 25 5.35 -11.69 2.89
N HIS A 26 6.01 -12.51 2.10
CA HIS A 26 6.17 -12.28 0.68
C HIS A 26 5.80 -13.54 -0.10
N TYR A 27 5.51 -13.36 -1.38
CA TYR A 27 5.49 -14.40 -2.40
C TYR A 27 6.47 -14.03 -3.50
N HIS A 28 6.62 -14.87 -4.49
CA HIS A 28 7.48 -14.55 -5.62
C HIS A 28 6.82 -14.86 -6.95
N TYR A 29 7.21 -14.11 -7.93
CA TYR A 29 6.90 -14.37 -9.34
C TYR A 29 8.19 -14.17 -10.13
N GLN A 30 8.70 -15.24 -10.73
CA GLN A 30 10.02 -15.24 -11.35
C GLN A 30 11.11 -14.77 -10.36
N ASP A 31 11.85 -13.71 -10.69
CA ASP A 31 12.89 -13.08 -9.87
C ASP A 31 12.39 -11.91 -8.99
N TYR A 32 11.09 -11.63 -9.03
CA TYR A 32 10.47 -10.60 -8.21
C TYR A 32 9.88 -11.16 -6.92
N ALA A 33 10.12 -10.48 -5.82
CA ALA A 33 9.32 -10.66 -4.62
C ALA A 33 8.05 -9.81 -4.71
N LEU A 34 6.93 -10.43 -4.38
CA LEU A 34 5.63 -9.78 -4.22
C LEU A 34 5.46 -9.44 -2.74
N VAL A 35 5.48 -8.16 -2.42
CA VAL A 35 5.35 -7.64 -1.06
C VAL A 35 4.12 -6.75 -0.96
N GLY A 36 3.53 -6.62 0.21
CA GLY A 36 2.35 -5.78 0.28
C GLY A 36 1.69 -5.68 1.64
N THR A 37 0.83 -4.70 1.73
CA THR A 37 -0.06 -4.44 2.84
C THR A 37 -1.33 -3.75 2.36
N LYS A 38 -2.32 -3.60 3.24
CA LYS A 38 -3.48 -2.79 2.94
C LYS A 38 -3.09 -1.33 2.59
N GLY A 39 -2.02 -0.81 3.20
CA GLY A 39 -1.69 0.60 3.14
C GLY A 39 -2.69 1.46 3.89
N TYR A 40 -2.46 2.73 3.92
CA TYR A 40 -3.37 3.74 4.46
C TYR A 40 -2.86 5.13 4.07
N THR A 41 -3.64 5.87 3.31
CA THR A 41 -3.27 7.22 2.86
C THR A 41 -4.10 8.28 3.58
N PHE A 42 -4.07 8.27 4.90
CA PHE A 42 -4.85 9.22 5.65
C PHE A 42 -3.95 10.27 6.27
N GLU A 43 -3.36 11.09 5.42
CA GLU A 43 -2.66 12.30 5.82
C GLU A 43 -3.35 13.45 5.08
N GLY A 44 -4.22 14.17 5.77
CA GLY A 44 -4.93 15.30 5.18
C GLY A 44 -5.83 16.00 6.20
N PRO A 45 -6.11 17.28 5.99
CA PRO A 45 -6.88 18.10 6.93
C PRO A 45 -8.38 17.75 6.95
N PHE A 46 -8.81 16.78 6.15
CA PHE A 46 -10.22 16.40 6.06
C PHE A 46 -10.36 14.96 5.56
N TYR A 47 -11.51 14.35 5.82
CA TYR A 47 -11.93 13.11 5.17
C TYR A 47 -13.35 13.24 4.60
N ILE A 48 -13.66 12.41 3.63
CA ILE A 48 -15.02 12.33 3.07
C ILE A 48 -15.74 11.17 3.75
N ASN A 49 -16.85 11.47 4.41
CA ASN A 49 -17.66 10.45 5.05
C ASN A 49 -18.47 9.61 4.04
N SER A 50 -19.16 8.58 4.51
CA SER A 50 -19.99 7.69 3.68
C SER A 50 -21.14 8.38 2.94
N LYS A 51 -21.44 9.63 3.28
CA LYS A 51 -22.45 10.48 2.62
C LYS A 51 -21.84 11.45 1.59
N GLY A 52 -20.54 11.34 1.31
CA GLY A 52 -19.84 12.23 0.40
C GLY A 52 -19.57 13.64 0.96
N GLN A 53 -19.73 13.84 2.28
CA GLN A 53 -19.51 15.14 2.90
C GLN A 53 -18.07 15.24 3.39
N ILE A 54 -17.45 16.38 3.16
CA ILE A 54 -16.14 16.72 3.73
C ILE A 54 -16.34 16.94 5.24
N VAL A 55 -15.65 16.15 6.04
CA VAL A 55 -15.69 16.24 7.50
C VAL A 55 -14.35 16.78 7.98
N GLY A 56 -14.41 17.80 8.83
CA GLY A 56 -13.22 18.35 9.45
C GLY A 56 -12.45 17.31 10.26
N TRP A 57 -11.14 17.46 10.26
CA TRP A 57 -10.22 16.62 10.98
C TRP A 57 -10.18 17.02 12.45
N ASP A 58 -10.31 16.09 13.37
CA ASP A 58 -10.07 16.31 14.78
C ASP A 58 -8.79 15.57 15.25
N GLU A 59 -8.23 16.01 16.38
CA GLU A 59 -6.99 15.49 16.94
C GLU A 59 -7.07 13.97 17.26
N ALA A 60 -8.24 13.49 17.69
CA ALA A 60 -8.44 12.09 18.01
C ALA A 60 -8.39 11.23 16.74
N ASN A 61 -9.02 11.68 15.65
CA ASN A 61 -8.99 11.03 14.34
C ASN A 61 -7.58 11.04 13.74
N GLU A 62 -6.86 12.16 13.88
CA GLU A 62 -5.46 12.25 13.43
C GLU A 62 -4.56 11.27 14.17
N LYS A 63 -4.66 11.20 15.49
CA LYS A 63 -3.89 10.26 16.30
C LYS A 63 -4.19 8.79 15.92
N GLN A 64 -5.45 8.49 15.67
CA GLN A 64 -5.85 7.16 15.23
C GLN A 64 -5.32 6.83 13.83
N ALA A 65 -5.39 7.76 12.89
CA ALA A 65 -4.87 7.59 11.54
C ALA A 65 -3.35 7.38 11.55
N LYS A 66 -2.60 8.19 12.29
CA LYS A 66 -1.14 8.01 12.45
C LYS A 66 -0.76 6.63 12.98
N LYS A 67 -1.54 6.09 13.94
CA LYS A 67 -1.33 4.71 14.42
C LYS A 67 -1.61 3.66 13.35
N LEU A 68 -2.64 3.87 12.55
CA LEU A 68 -2.97 2.95 11.45
C LEU A 68 -1.91 2.97 10.36
N VAL A 69 -1.45 4.15 9.96
CA VAL A 69 -0.35 4.33 9.00
C VAL A 69 0.92 3.64 9.50
N ALA A 70 1.33 3.91 10.74
CA ALA A 70 2.53 3.30 11.33
C ALA A 70 2.44 1.76 11.36
N ARG A 71 1.27 1.23 11.71
CA ARG A 71 1.04 -0.22 11.72
C ARG A 71 1.13 -0.85 10.33
N GLU A 72 0.54 -0.22 9.33
CA GLU A 72 0.60 -0.74 7.96
C GLU A 72 2.01 -0.60 7.35
N ALA A 73 2.72 0.48 7.69
CA ALA A 73 4.12 0.64 7.30
C ALA A 73 5.01 -0.45 7.91
N GLU A 74 4.82 -0.78 9.19
CA GLU A 74 5.56 -1.86 9.83
C GLU A 74 5.27 -3.23 9.20
N ARG A 75 4.03 -3.51 8.84
CA ARG A 75 3.65 -4.72 8.11
C ARG A 75 4.34 -4.83 6.76
N LEU A 76 4.39 -3.72 6.04
CA LEU A 76 5.09 -3.65 4.76
C LEU A 76 6.59 -3.86 4.94
N ARG A 77 7.20 -3.27 5.97
CA ARG A 77 8.60 -3.48 6.31
C ARG A 77 8.91 -4.95 6.56
N ILE A 78 8.11 -5.62 7.38
CA ILE A 78 8.25 -7.06 7.64
C ILE A 78 8.18 -7.86 6.32
N SER A 79 7.26 -7.49 5.42
CA SER A 79 7.13 -8.12 4.11
C SER A 79 8.41 -7.96 3.26
N PHE A 80 8.99 -6.75 3.20
CA PHE A 80 10.26 -6.48 2.52
C PHE A 80 11.43 -7.24 3.15
N GLU A 81 11.57 -7.20 4.49
CA GLU A 81 12.66 -7.88 5.17
C GLU A 81 12.60 -9.41 4.95
N SER A 82 11.42 -10.00 5.04
CA SER A 82 11.20 -11.41 4.72
C SER A 82 11.67 -11.76 3.30
N ALA A 83 11.35 -10.91 2.32
CA ALA A 83 11.80 -11.11 0.94
C ALA A 83 13.31 -10.92 0.78
N ARG A 84 13.89 -9.92 1.46
CA ARG A 84 15.34 -9.64 1.45
C ARG A 84 16.15 -10.77 2.06
N GLU A 85 15.69 -11.34 3.18
CA GLU A 85 16.28 -12.50 3.82
C GLU A 85 16.22 -13.75 2.93
N ALA A 86 15.16 -13.90 2.14
CA ALA A 86 15.04 -14.96 1.13
C ALA A 86 15.91 -14.73 -0.11
N GLY A 87 16.65 -13.61 -0.19
CA GLY A 87 17.61 -13.32 -1.25
C GLY A 87 17.08 -12.47 -2.41
N PHE A 88 15.83 -12.06 -2.37
CA PHE A 88 15.25 -11.20 -3.41
C PHE A 88 15.83 -9.78 -3.37
N ARG A 89 15.92 -9.18 -4.56
CA ARG A 89 16.40 -7.80 -4.76
C ARG A 89 15.52 -6.98 -5.69
N LYS A 90 14.54 -7.62 -6.31
CA LYS A 90 13.52 -6.98 -7.16
C LYS A 90 12.17 -7.12 -6.51
N TYR A 91 11.42 -6.04 -6.48
CA TYR A 91 10.17 -5.99 -5.73
C TYR A 91 9.02 -5.43 -6.56
N ILE A 92 7.87 -6.06 -6.41
CA ILE A 92 6.56 -5.53 -6.82
C ILE A 92 5.77 -5.31 -5.53
N MET A 93 5.37 -4.07 -5.28
CA MET A 93 4.63 -3.68 -4.08
C MET A 93 3.13 -3.61 -4.35
N PHE A 94 2.35 -4.28 -3.53
CA PHE A 94 0.89 -4.31 -3.60
C PHE A 94 0.27 -3.56 -2.42
N LEU A 95 -0.60 -2.61 -2.71
CA LEU A 95 -1.36 -1.85 -1.74
C LEU A 95 -2.85 -1.87 -2.08
N HIS A 96 -3.73 -1.81 -1.07
CA HIS A 96 -5.15 -1.55 -1.35
C HIS A 96 -5.39 -0.05 -1.55
N TYR A 97 -4.86 0.79 -0.67
CA TYR A 97 -4.94 2.24 -0.84
C TYR A 97 -3.79 2.76 -1.70
N PRO A 98 -4.02 3.83 -2.48
CA PRO A 98 -2.94 4.52 -3.16
C PRO A 98 -1.83 4.92 -2.19
N PRO A 99 -0.56 4.88 -2.59
CA PRO A 99 0.56 5.27 -1.73
C PRO A 99 0.61 6.78 -1.44
N THR A 100 -0.08 7.58 -2.24
CA THR A 100 -0.19 9.05 -2.12
C THR A 100 -1.63 9.51 -2.20
N ASN A 101 -1.87 10.78 -1.94
CA ASN A 101 -3.15 11.45 -2.12
C ASN A 101 -2.96 12.79 -2.84
N ILE A 102 -4.07 13.51 -3.11
CA ILE A 102 -4.05 14.79 -3.84
C ILE A 102 -3.37 15.96 -3.08
N VAL A 103 -3.09 15.78 -1.79
CA VAL A 103 -2.51 16.79 -0.92
C VAL A 103 -1.04 16.50 -0.65
N GLU A 104 -0.67 15.22 -0.62
CA GLU A 104 0.67 14.76 -0.27
C GLU A 104 1.28 13.97 -1.42
N GLU A 105 2.36 14.49 -1.96
CA GLU A 105 3.12 13.83 -3.02
C GLU A 105 3.96 12.67 -2.49
N GLU A 106 4.36 12.73 -1.22
CA GLU A 106 5.17 11.70 -0.55
C GLU A 106 4.46 11.14 0.68
N SER A 107 4.61 9.86 0.88
CA SER A 107 4.16 9.16 2.08
C SER A 107 5.24 8.23 2.62
N ILE A 108 5.01 7.62 3.77
CA ILE A 108 5.88 6.57 4.28
C ILE A 108 5.98 5.38 3.32
N PHE A 109 4.92 5.10 2.56
CA PHE A 109 4.89 3.99 1.59
C PHE A 109 5.71 4.30 0.34
N THR A 110 5.69 5.54 -0.17
CA THR A 110 6.53 5.94 -1.30
C THR A 110 8.01 5.95 -0.92
N ARG A 111 8.34 6.49 0.26
CA ARG A 111 9.72 6.45 0.77
C ARG A 111 10.23 5.03 0.95
N MET A 112 9.40 4.11 1.45
CA MET A 112 9.78 2.69 1.54
C MET A 112 9.97 2.07 0.17
N ALA A 113 9.11 2.39 -0.80
CA ALA A 113 9.27 1.89 -2.17
C ALA A 113 10.61 2.33 -2.79
N GLU A 114 11.02 3.57 -2.56
CA GLU A 114 12.33 4.10 -2.98
C GLU A 114 13.49 3.45 -2.22
N GLU A 115 13.39 3.34 -0.90
CA GLU A 115 14.40 2.72 -0.03
C GLU A 115 14.73 1.28 -0.45
N TYR A 116 13.71 0.50 -0.80
CA TYR A 116 13.88 -0.89 -1.23
C TYR A 116 14.08 -1.07 -2.74
N GLY A 117 14.04 0.01 -3.52
CA GLY A 117 14.19 -0.04 -4.97
C GLY A 117 13.05 -0.80 -5.65
N VAL A 118 11.82 -0.53 -5.23
CA VAL A 118 10.62 -1.13 -5.82
C VAL A 118 10.49 -0.71 -7.28
N GLU A 119 10.37 -1.65 -8.19
CA GLU A 119 10.21 -1.35 -9.62
C GLU A 119 8.76 -1.08 -10.02
N HIS A 120 7.82 -1.73 -9.34
CA HIS A 120 6.40 -1.65 -9.66
C HIS A 120 5.54 -1.53 -8.40
N VAL A 121 4.60 -0.59 -8.42
CA VAL A 121 3.59 -0.45 -7.38
C VAL A 121 2.21 -0.70 -7.98
N VAL A 122 1.48 -1.61 -7.38
CA VAL A 122 0.10 -1.96 -7.76
C VAL A 122 -0.81 -1.56 -6.60
N TYR A 123 -1.85 -0.81 -6.89
CA TYR A 123 -2.83 -0.45 -5.88
C TYR A 123 -4.25 -0.42 -6.45
N SER A 124 -5.25 -0.38 -5.57
CA SER A 124 -6.66 -0.36 -5.91
C SER A 124 -7.39 0.81 -5.25
N HIS A 125 -8.57 0.62 -4.75
CA HIS A 125 -9.41 1.58 -4.04
C HIS A 125 -9.97 2.73 -4.89
N CYS A 126 -9.27 3.22 -5.90
CA CYS A 126 -9.70 4.35 -6.73
C CYS A 126 -10.86 3.97 -7.64
N HIS A 127 -12.04 4.54 -7.38
CA HIS A 127 -13.27 4.34 -8.16
C HIS A 127 -13.75 5.66 -8.78
N GLY A 128 -14.40 5.58 -9.94
CA GLY A 128 -15.08 6.72 -10.57
C GLY A 128 -14.16 7.88 -10.92
N GLU A 129 -14.54 9.09 -10.51
CA GLU A 129 -13.87 10.33 -10.86
C GLU A 129 -12.48 10.51 -10.24
N SER A 130 -12.11 9.73 -9.25
CA SER A 130 -10.75 9.77 -8.69
C SER A 130 -9.64 9.44 -9.70
N ARG A 131 -10.01 9.00 -10.90
CA ARG A 131 -9.11 8.75 -12.04
C ARG A 131 -8.82 10.00 -12.89
N GLN A 132 -9.49 11.11 -12.64
CA GLN A 132 -9.49 12.29 -13.54
C GLN A 132 -8.56 13.41 -13.10
N TYR A 133 -7.88 13.26 -11.96
CA TYR A 133 -6.99 14.32 -11.47
C TYR A 133 -5.73 14.46 -12.33
N PRO A 134 -5.32 15.70 -12.66
CA PRO A 134 -4.13 15.94 -13.46
C PRO A 134 -2.88 15.47 -12.73
N ARG A 135 -1.95 14.94 -13.50
CA ARG A 135 -0.69 14.35 -13.00
C ARG A 135 0.30 15.44 -12.62
N SER A 136 0.69 15.48 -11.38
CA SER A 136 1.73 16.38 -10.88
C SER A 136 2.93 15.66 -10.26
N SER A 137 2.82 14.36 -10.01
CA SER A 137 3.83 13.55 -9.32
C SER A 137 4.14 12.26 -10.10
N PRO A 138 5.37 11.73 -10.02
CA PRO A 138 5.69 10.38 -10.52
C PRO A 138 4.84 9.28 -9.89
N TRP A 139 4.14 9.60 -8.80
CA TRP A 139 3.23 8.70 -8.08
C TRP A 139 1.76 8.88 -8.47
N ASP A 140 1.45 9.74 -9.44
CA ASP A 140 0.08 9.97 -9.90
C ASP A 140 -0.46 8.78 -10.71
N PRO A 141 -1.65 8.26 -10.42
CA PRO A 141 -2.21 7.09 -11.08
C PRO A 141 -2.54 7.35 -12.56
N VAL A 142 -1.77 6.74 -13.45
CA VAL A 142 -2.01 6.77 -14.91
C VAL A 142 -3.15 5.88 -15.33
N SER A 143 -3.39 4.83 -14.58
CA SER A 143 -4.44 3.83 -14.81
C SER A 143 -4.70 3.12 -13.49
N PRO A 144 -5.88 2.57 -13.27
CA PRO A 144 -6.09 1.78 -12.07
C PRO A 144 -5.08 0.65 -12.01
N GLY A 145 -4.19 0.74 -11.07
CA GLY A 145 -3.46 -0.38 -10.55
C GLY A 145 -2.01 -0.61 -10.95
N PHE A 146 -1.35 0.16 -11.84
CA PHE A 146 0.03 -0.16 -12.19
C PHE A 146 0.96 1.04 -12.33
N TRP A 147 2.13 0.99 -11.65
CA TRP A 147 3.20 1.99 -11.70
C TRP A 147 4.55 1.36 -11.94
N ARG A 148 5.34 2.01 -12.77
CA ARG A 148 6.76 1.72 -12.90
C ARG A 148 7.52 2.95 -12.43
N LEU A 149 8.39 2.78 -11.43
CA LEU A 149 9.32 3.82 -11.03
C LEU A 149 10.29 4.14 -12.17
N PRO A 150 10.64 5.42 -12.40
CA PRO A 150 11.75 5.76 -13.26
C PRO A 150 12.99 5.07 -12.74
N GLN A 151 13.67 4.31 -13.58
CA GLN A 151 15.01 3.81 -13.26
C GLN A 151 15.97 5.00 -13.39
N PHE A 152 16.57 5.39 -12.28
CA PHE A 152 17.67 6.34 -12.26
C PHE A 152 18.99 5.67 -12.59
#